data_f816817eb7edb6c658a1c49f511273e3
#
_entry.id   f816817eb7edb6c658a1c49f511273e3
#
_cell.length_a   1.000
_cell.length_b   1.000
_cell.length_c   1.000
_cell.angle_alpha   90.00
_cell.angle_beta   90.00
_cell.angle_gamma   90.00
#
_symmetry.space_group_name_H-M   'P 1'
#
loop_
_entity.id
_entity.type
_entity.pdbx_description
1 polymer ?
#
loop_
_entity_poly.entity_id
_entity_poly.type
_entity_poly.pdbx_seq_one_letter_code
_entity_poly.pdbx_strand_id
1 'polypeptide(L)'
;TLARQIEAGAPAAIFASASGPWMDYLQDKTLIESASRVSIIGNALVLISPFDSPDEPVTLDDPVSVDFLLGPAGRLAMGDPAHVPAGIYARQALQTLGLWDGMQARVAFANDVRGVLALVERGEAPLGIVYATEAAISDRSRILATFEESTNDPIRYSFALVTDQSNPVAVSLIAFMSERRA
;
A
#
# COMPACT_ATOMS: atom_id res chain seq x y z
N THR A 1 -13.76 10.02 3.33
CA THR A 1 -12.29 10.04 3.52
C THR A 1 -11.88 11.23 4.39
N LEU A 2 -10.70 11.16 5.04
CA LEU A 2 -10.14 12.28 5.82
C LEU A 2 -10.00 13.56 4.98
N ALA A 3 -9.60 13.46 3.72
CA ALA A 3 -9.51 14.60 2.82
C ALA A 3 -10.85 15.33 2.66
N ARG A 4 -11.95 14.59 2.51
CA ARG A 4 -13.28 15.20 2.45
C ARG A 4 -13.74 15.80 3.77
N GLN A 5 -13.28 15.26 4.89
CA GLN A 5 -13.55 15.86 6.21
C GLN A 5 -12.82 17.19 6.37
N ILE A 6 -11.55 17.28 5.91
CA ILE A 6 -10.81 18.55 5.88
C ILE A 6 -11.51 19.57 4.98
N GLU A 7 -11.96 19.18 3.79
CA GLU A 7 -12.75 20.04 2.91
C GLU A 7 -14.04 20.54 3.58
N ALA A 8 -14.65 19.71 4.42
CA ALA A 8 -15.84 20.08 5.20
C ALA A 8 -15.51 20.88 6.49
N GLY A 9 -14.26 21.31 6.67
CA GLY A 9 -13.82 22.14 7.80
C GLY A 9 -13.44 21.37 9.06
N ALA A 10 -13.13 20.07 8.97
CA ALA A 10 -12.61 19.32 10.11
C ALA A 10 -11.26 19.91 10.58
N PRO A 11 -11.07 20.12 11.89
CA PRO A 11 -9.84 20.68 12.43
C PRO A 11 -8.68 19.68 12.28
N ALA A 12 -7.69 20.04 11.46
CA ALA A 12 -6.47 19.26 11.26
C ALA A 12 -5.33 20.20 10.90
N ALA A 13 -4.22 20.12 11.61
CA ALA A 13 -3.03 20.92 11.31
C ALA A 13 -2.15 20.29 10.23
N ILE A 14 -2.15 18.95 10.14
CA ILE A 14 -1.38 18.18 9.17
C ILE A 14 -2.29 17.15 8.52
N PHE A 15 -2.20 17.02 7.21
CA PHE A 15 -2.75 15.90 6.45
C PHE A 15 -1.63 14.95 6.06
N ALA A 16 -1.80 13.67 6.38
CA ALA A 16 -0.90 12.59 6.00
C ALA A 16 -1.63 11.57 5.14
N SER A 17 -1.07 11.16 4.02
CA SER A 17 -1.70 10.20 3.11
C SER A 17 -0.68 9.35 2.37
N ALA A 18 -0.99 8.06 2.23
CA ALA A 18 -0.32 7.14 1.32
C ALA A 18 -0.84 7.26 -0.13
N SER A 19 -1.85 8.09 -0.37
CA SER A 19 -2.47 8.28 -1.67
C SER A 19 -2.11 9.65 -2.25
N GLY A 20 -1.31 9.65 -3.32
CA GLY A 20 -1.01 10.86 -4.09
C GLY A 20 -2.28 11.59 -4.55
N PRO A 21 -3.27 10.92 -5.16
CA PRO A 21 -4.52 11.53 -5.59
C PRO A 21 -5.28 12.29 -4.49
N TRP A 22 -5.29 11.80 -3.25
CA TRP A 22 -5.93 12.53 -2.16
C TRP A 22 -5.12 13.73 -1.68
N MET A 23 -3.81 13.68 -1.80
CA MET A 23 -2.94 14.83 -1.54
C MET A 23 -3.14 15.90 -2.63
N ASP A 24 -3.18 15.48 -3.91
CA ASP A 24 -3.46 16.35 -5.05
C ASP A 24 -4.85 16.99 -4.94
N TYR A 25 -5.86 16.22 -4.56
CA TYR A 25 -7.22 16.71 -4.34
C TYR A 25 -7.29 17.91 -3.35
N LEU A 26 -6.59 17.81 -2.22
CA LEU A 26 -6.55 18.92 -1.26
C LEU A 26 -5.69 20.08 -1.76
N GLN A 27 -4.61 19.78 -2.49
CA GLN A 27 -3.74 20.81 -3.08
C GLN A 27 -4.47 21.63 -4.13
N ASP A 28 -5.22 20.99 -5.04
CA ASP A 28 -6.01 21.65 -6.10
C ASP A 28 -7.10 22.54 -5.52
N LYS A 29 -7.58 22.20 -4.34
CA LYS A 29 -8.55 23.00 -3.58
C LYS A 29 -7.91 24.05 -2.66
N THR A 30 -6.60 24.20 -2.70
CA THR A 30 -5.85 25.12 -1.82
C THR A 30 -6.07 24.88 -0.32
N LEU A 31 -6.45 23.65 0.05
CA LEU A 31 -6.70 23.24 1.43
C LEU A 31 -5.45 22.74 2.16
N ILE A 32 -4.33 22.62 1.46
CA ILE A 32 -3.00 22.36 2.03
C ILE A 32 -2.00 23.37 1.49
N GLU A 33 -0.99 23.67 2.30
CA GLU A 33 0.15 24.51 1.91
C GLU A 33 1.09 23.72 0.99
N SER A 34 1.03 23.94 -0.33
CA SER A 34 1.80 23.19 -1.33
C SER A 34 3.30 23.18 -1.04
N ALA A 35 3.85 24.26 -0.51
CA ALA A 35 5.26 24.38 -0.15
C ALA A 35 5.65 23.48 1.05
N SER A 36 4.70 23.08 1.86
CA SER A 36 4.91 22.18 3.01
C SER A 36 4.78 20.69 2.65
N ARG A 37 4.36 20.37 1.42
CA ARG A 37 4.17 18.99 0.98
C ARG A 37 5.50 18.27 0.87
N VAL A 38 5.69 17.26 1.68
CA VAL A 38 6.88 16.41 1.71
C VAL A 38 6.50 14.94 1.66
N SER A 39 7.28 14.13 0.95
CA SER A 39 7.15 12.68 0.94
C SER A 39 8.30 12.09 1.75
N ILE A 40 8.01 11.57 2.92
CA ILE A 40 9.03 11.25 3.94
C ILE A 40 9.32 9.75 4.01
N ILE A 41 8.30 8.92 3.84
CA ILE A 41 8.39 7.47 4.02
C ILE A 41 7.96 6.79 2.72
N GLY A 42 8.74 5.81 2.29
CA GLY A 42 8.38 4.87 1.23
C GLY A 42 7.84 3.56 1.82
N ASN A 43 7.23 2.75 0.97
CA ASN A 43 6.86 1.38 1.26
C ASN A 43 7.05 0.54 0.00
N ALA A 44 7.02 -0.78 0.15
CA ALA A 44 7.07 -1.72 -0.96
C ALA A 44 5.90 -2.69 -0.86
N LEU A 45 5.49 -3.24 -1.99
CA LEU A 45 4.60 -4.41 -2.01
C LEU A 45 5.43 -5.68 -1.87
N VAL A 46 4.87 -6.65 -1.15
CA VAL A 46 5.43 -7.98 -1.01
C VAL A 46 4.36 -9.04 -1.25
N LEU A 47 4.79 -10.15 -1.86
CA LEU A 47 4.01 -11.38 -1.93
C LEU A 47 4.30 -12.18 -0.66
N ILE A 48 3.26 -12.59 0.03
CA ILE A 48 3.35 -13.37 1.27
C ILE A 48 2.62 -14.70 1.15
N SER A 49 3.06 -15.69 1.93
CA SER A 49 2.37 -16.96 2.20
C SER A 49 2.21 -17.18 3.70
N PRO A 50 1.40 -18.17 4.14
CA PRO A 50 1.41 -18.63 5.53
C PRO A 50 2.83 -19.02 5.96
N PHE A 51 3.16 -18.81 7.23
CA PHE A 51 4.49 -19.11 7.76
C PHE A 51 4.88 -20.57 7.58
N ASP A 52 3.92 -21.48 7.76
CA ASP A 52 4.12 -22.93 7.66
C ASP A 52 4.10 -23.46 6.21
N SER A 53 3.91 -22.59 5.23
CA SER A 53 3.93 -22.99 3.82
C SER A 53 5.32 -23.54 3.47
N PRO A 54 5.42 -24.65 2.70
CA PRO A 54 6.68 -25.18 2.22
C PRO A 54 7.30 -24.33 1.09
N ASP A 55 6.60 -23.26 0.64
CA ASP A 55 7.01 -22.47 -0.50
C ASP A 55 8.34 -21.77 -0.26
N GLU A 56 9.21 -21.79 -1.25
CA GLU A 56 10.48 -21.05 -1.24
C GLU A 56 10.32 -19.65 -1.85
N PRO A 57 11.21 -18.69 -1.54
CA PRO A 57 11.23 -17.40 -2.21
C PRO A 57 11.25 -17.56 -3.73
N VAL A 58 10.46 -16.70 -4.41
CA VAL A 58 10.28 -16.74 -5.88
C VAL A 58 10.60 -15.40 -6.50
N THR A 59 10.85 -15.43 -7.81
CA THR A 59 10.90 -14.23 -8.64
C THR A 59 9.54 -14.01 -9.28
N LEU A 60 9.12 -12.75 -9.38
CA LEU A 60 7.79 -12.38 -9.88
C LEU A 60 7.75 -12.17 -11.41
N ASP A 61 8.88 -12.29 -12.07
CA ASP A 61 9.01 -12.22 -13.53
C ASP A 61 8.61 -13.51 -14.25
N ASP A 62 8.36 -14.60 -13.49
CA ASP A 62 7.88 -15.88 -14.00
C ASP A 62 6.42 -16.14 -13.58
N PRO A 63 5.45 -15.95 -14.50
CA PRO A 63 4.04 -16.23 -14.25
C PRO A 63 3.75 -17.67 -13.81
N VAL A 64 4.54 -18.63 -14.28
CA VAL A 64 4.36 -20.04 -13.97
C VAL A 64 4.64 -20.31 -12.50
N SER A 65 5.65 -19.66 -11.93
CA SER A 65 5.99 -19.79 -10.51
C SER A 65 4.85 -19.34 -9.59
N VAL A 66 4.23 -18.19 -9.88
CA VAL A 66 3.13 -17.68 -9.05
C VAL A 66 1.86 -18.53 -9.20
N ASP A 67 1.55 -18.99 -10.42
CA ASP A 67 0.39 -19.88 -10.66
C ASP A 67 0.59 -21.24 -9.98
N PHE A 68 1.81 -21.77 -10.00
CA PHE A 68 2.17 -23.00 -9.30
C PHE A 68 1.95 -22.88 -7.80
N LEU A 69 2.41 -21.79 -7.16
CA LEU A 69 2.23 -21.52 -5.74
C LEU A 69 0.76 -21.35 -5.34
N LEU A 70 -0.04 -20.74 -6.21
CA LEU A 70 -1.50 -20.66 -5.99
C LEU A 70 -2.17 -22.03 -6.01
N GLY A 71 -1.61 -23.00 -6.75
CA GLY A 71 -2.25 -24.27 -6.99
C GLY A 71 -3.58 -24.15 -7.75
N PRO A 72 -4.26 -25.24 -8.07
CA PRO A 72 -5.41 -25.25 -8.98
C PRO A 72 -6.68 -24.56 -8.42
N ALA A 73 -6.83 -24.51 -7.11
CA ALA A 73 -8.01 -23.95 -6.44
C ALA A 73 -7.70 -22.72 -5.56
N GLY A 74 -6.43 -22.37 -5.41
CA GLY A 74 -6.01 -21.27 -4.55
C GLY A 74 -6.41 -19.91 -5.11
N ARG A 75 -6.55 -18.94 -4.20
CA ARG A 75 -6.85 -17.55 -4.53
C ARG A 75 -5.76 -16.62 -4.00
N LEU A 76 -5.47 -15.60 -4.78
CA LEU A 76 -4.57 -14.52 -4.38
C LEU A 76 -5.37 -13.49 -3.57
N ALA A 77 -5.05 -13.32 -2.29
CA ALA A 77 -5.64 -12.27 -1.47
C ALA A 77 -5.00 -10.91 -1.79
N MET A 78 -5.81 -9.89 -2.05
CA MET A 78 -5.34 -8.51 -2.20
C MET A 78 -6.42 -7.51 -1.82
N GLY A 79 -6.04 -6.27 -1.52
CA GLY A 79 -7.00 -5.19 -1.31
C GLY A 79 -7.85 -4.95 -2.56
N ASP A 80 -9.11 -4.54 -2.39
CA ASP A 80 -9.96 -4.19 -3.53
C ASP A 80 -9.42 -2.93 -4.24
N PRO A 81 -8.98 -3.03 -5.50
CA PRO A 81 -8.39 -1.91 -6.24
C PRO A 81 -9.39 -0.77 -6.53
N ALA A 82 -10.68 -0.95 -6.26
CA ALA A 82 -11.65 0.12 -6.38
C ALA A 82 -11.49 1.20 -5.28
N HIS A 83 -10.93 0.84 -4.12
CA HIS A 83 -10.86 1.78 -2.99
C HIS A 83 -9.70 1.55 -2.01
N VAL A 84 -9.00 0.43 -2.07
CA VAL A 84 -7.86 0.11 -1.20
C VAL A 84 -6.54 0.47 -1.88
N PRO A 85 -5.73 1.40 -1.34
CA PRO A 85 -4.47 1.81 -1.98
C PRO A 85 -3.52 0.65 -2.28
N ALA A 86 -3.32 -0.27 -1.33
CA ALA A 86 -2.50 -1.46 -1.55
C ALA A 86 -3.00 -2.31 -2.73
N GLY A 87 -4.32 -2.40 -2.91
CA GLY A 87 -4.94 -3.11 -4.03
C GLY A 87 -4.74 -2.40 -5.37
N ILE A 88 -4.78 -1.06 -5.38
CA ILE A 88 -4.48 -0.27 -6.58
C ILE A 88 -3.05 -0.54 -7.04
N TYR A 89 -2.08 -0.44 -6.14
CA TYR A 89 -0.67 -0.71 -6.46
C TYR A 89 -0.43 -2.17 -6.82
N ALA A 90 -1.05 -3.13 -6.12
CA ALA A 90 -0.94 -4.55 -6.44
C ALA A 90 -1.47 -4.86 -7.84
N ARG A 91 -2.60 -4.27 -8.23
CA ARG A 91 -3.12 -4.41 -9.60
C ARG A 91 -2.16 -3.81 -10.64
N GLN A 92 -1.61 -2.62 -10.40
CA GLN A 92 -0.63 -2.01 -11.30
C GLN A 92 0.58 -2.93 -11.47
N ALA A 93 1.14 -3.44 -10.35
CA ALA A 93 2.28 -4.33 -10.38
C ALA A 93 1.99 -5.62 -11.17
N LEU A 94 0.86 -6.27 -10.91
CA LEU A 94 0.45 -7.47 -11.64
C LEU A 94 0.21 -7.19 -13.13
N GLN A 95 -0.31 -6.02 -13.49
CA GLN A 95 -0.47 -5.61 -14.89
C GLN A 95 0.88 -5.39 -15.57
N THR A 96 1.80 -4.70 -14.92
CA THR A 96 3.15 -4.45 -15.45
C THR A 96 3.93 -5.75 -15.67
N LEU A 97 3.74 -6.72 -14.77
CA LEU A 97 4.34 -8.05 -14.88
C LEU A 97 3.60 -9.00 -15.83
N GLY A 98 2.46 -8.57 -16.43
CA GLY A 98 1.65 -9.42 -17.31
C GLY A 98 0.90 -10.56 -16.61
N LEU A 99 0.78 -10.49 -15.25
CA LEU A 99 0.15 -11.54 -14.45
C LEU A 99 -1.36 -11.32 -14.23
N TRP A 100 -1.83 -10.09 -14.36
CA TRP A 100 -3.20 -9.71 -13.99
C TRP A 100 -4.27 -10.50 -14.72
N ASP A 101 -4.18 -10.60 -16.04
CA ASP A 101 -5.22 -11.22 -16.86
C ASP A 101 -5.42 -12.70 -16.53
N GLY A 102 -4.36 -13.41 -16.22
CA GLY A 102 -4.42 -14.81 -15.77
C GLY A 102 -4.93 -14.99 -14.34
N MET A 103 -4.79 -13.97 -13.48
CA MET A 103 -5.06 -14.08 -12.04
C MET A 103 -6.35 -13.42 -11.58
N GLN A 104 -6.88 -12.41 -12.31
CA GLN A 104 -8.01 -11.60 -11.86
C GLN A 104 -9.25 -12.42 -11.44
N ALA A 105 -9.52 -13.54 -12.11
CA ALA A 105 -10.63 -14.43 -11.77
C ALA A 105 -10.41 -15.23 -10.47
N ARG A 106 -9.17 -15.27 -10.00
CA ARG A 106 -8.73 -16.00 -8.81
C ARG A 106 -8.33 -15.07 -7.66
N VAL A 107 -8.69 -13.80 -7.73
CA VAL A 107 -8.44 -12.85 -6.65
C VAL A 107 -9.53 -12.96 -5.58
N ALA A 108 -9.10 -12.93 -4.32
CA ALA A 108 -9.95 -12.72 -3.15
C ALA A 108 -9.73 -11.28 -2.66
N PHE A 109 -10.72 -10.42 -2.89
CA PHE A 109 -10.62 -9.02 -2.47
C PHE A 109 -10.94 -8.84 -0.98
N ALA A 110 -10.12 -8.04 -0.30
CA ALA A 110 -10.34 -7.60 1.08
C ALA A 110 -10.57 -6.08 1.12
N ASN A 111 -11.28 -5.62 2.16
CA ASN A 111 -11.62 -4.20 2.34
C ASN A 111 -10.42 -3.34 2.81
N ASP A 112 -9.35 -3.97 3.26
CA ASP A 112 -8.09 -3.33 3.66
C ASP A 112 -6.94 -4.35 3.65
N VAL A 113 -5.71 -3.84 3.82
CA VAL A 113 -4.50 -4.66 3.77
C VAL A 113 -4.38 -5.62 4.96
N ARG A 114 -4.95 -5.29 6.12
CA ARG A 114 -4.96 -6.17 7.30
C ARG A 114 -5.89 -7.36 7.09
N GLY A 115 -7.00 -7.15 6.38
CA GLY A 115 -7.88 -8.24 5.94
C GLY A 115 -7.16 -9.22 5.02
N VAL A 116 -6.32 -8.70 4.09
CA VAL A 116 -5.47 -9.55 3.25
C VAL A 116 -4.52 -10.40 4.10
N LEU A 117 -3.78 -9.75 5.01
CA LEU A 117 -2.86 -10.43 5.92
C LEU A 117 -3.58 -11.54 6.71
N ALA A 118 -4.74 -11.22 7.28
CA ALA A 118 -5.53 -12.18 8.06
C ALA A 118 -6.01 -13.40 7.24
N LEU A 119 -6.35 -13.23 5.95
CA LEU A 119 -6.70 -14.36 5.07
C LEU A 119 -5.51 -15.31 4.90
N VAL A 120 -4.31 -14.76 4.73
CA VAL A 120 -3.09 -15.56 4.58
C VAL A 120 -2.73 -16.24 5.90
N GLU A 121 -2.70 -15.51 7.02
CA GLU A 121 -2.35 -16.04 8.33
C GLU A 121 -3.27 -17.19 8.81
N ARG A 122 -4.50 -17.22 8.33
CA ARG A 122 -5.49 -18.29 8.63
C ARG A 122 -5.45 -19.45 7.63
N GLY A 123 -4.60 -19.34 6.58
CA GLY A 123 -4.55 -20.33 5.50
C GLY A 123 -5.79 -20.33 4.60
N GLU A 124 -6.61 -19.28 4.64
CA GLU A 124 -7.78 -19.11 3.76
C GLU A 124 -7.37 -18.67 2.34
N ALA A 125 -6.17 -18.06 2.22
CA ALA A 125 -5.53 -17.79 0.96
C ALA A 125 -4.06 -18.26 1.00
N PRO A 126 -3.60 -19.04 0.01
CA PRO A 126 -2.21 -19.50 -0.05
C PRO A 126 -1.21 -18.35 -0.29
N LEU A 127 -1.65 -17.29 -0.97
CA LEU A 127 -0.82 -16.13 -1.27
C LEU A 127 -1.61 -14.84 -0.99
N GLY A 128 -0.86 -13.78 -0.64
CA GLY A 128 -1.42 -12.44 -0.50
C GLY A 128 -0.42 -11.36 -0.90
N ILE A 129 -0.94 -10.21 -1.33
CA ILE A 129 -0.12 -9.02 -1.60
C ILE A 129 -0.44 -7.96 -0.54
N VAL A 130 0.57 -7.59 0.23
CA VAL A 130 0.50 -6.59 1.30
C VAL A 130 1.67 -5.62 1.21
N TYR A 131 1.67 -4.59 2.05
CA TYR A 131 2.88 -3.77 2.21
C TYR A 131 3.94 -4.51 3.04
N ALA A 132 5.21 -4.23 2.75
CA ALA A 132 6.33 -4.78 3.51
C ALA A 132 6.23 -4.49 5.02
N THR A 133 5.67 -3.33 5.39
CA THR A 133 5.44 -2.97 6.80
C THR A 133 4.42 -3.86 7.51
N GLU A 134 3.37 -4.31 6.83
CA GLU A 134 2.40 -5.27 7.39
C GLU A 134 3.02 -6.67 7.52
N ALA A 135 3.77 -7.09 6.51
CA ALA A 135 4.46 -8.38 6.59
C ALA A 135 5.49 -8.41 7.72
N ALA A 136 6.21 -7.29 7.95
CA ALA A 136 7.25 -7.20 8.98
C ALA A 136 6.75 -7.32 10.42
N ILE A 137 5.48 -7.08 10.68
CA ILE A 137 4.89 -7.18 12.03
C ILE A 137 4.15 -8.52 12.25
N SER A 138 4.07 -9.37 11.24
CA SER A 138 3.44 -10.69 11.31
C SER A 138 4.47 -11.76 11.60
N ASP A 139 4.17 -12.61 12.57
CA ASP A 139 4.91 -13.84 12.88
C ASP A 139 4.24 -15.09 12.26
N ARG A 140 3.12 -14.91 11.54
CA ARG A 140 2.31 -15.98 10.94
C ARG A 140 2.31 -15.96 9.42
N SER A 141 3.03 -15.05 8.82
CA SER A 141 3.27 -14.99 7.39
C SER A 141 4.75 -14.86 7.08
N ARG A 142 5.15 -15.20 5.88
CA ARG A 142 6.50 -15.01 5.37
C ARG A 142 6.49 -14.35 4.01
N ILE A 143 7.53 -13.57 3.73
CA ILE A 143 7.70 -12.92 2.44
C ILE A 143 8.32 -13.92 1.47
N LEU A 144 7.66 -14.13 0.32
CA LEU A 144 8.15 -14.93 -0.79
C LEU A 144 8.87 -14.09 -1.85
N ALA A 145 8.39 -12.87 -2.08
CA ALA A 145 8.98 -11.95 -3.03
C ALA A 145 8.68 -10.49 -2.68
N THR A 146 9.54 -9.59 -3.12
CA THR A 146 9.31 -8.14 -3.09
C THR A 146 9.08 -7.66 -4.51
N PHE A 147 8.04 -6.86 -4.72
CA PHE A 147 7.77 -6.23 -6.01
C PHE A 147 8.80 -5.12 -6.27
N GLU A 148 9.35 -5.09 -7.46
CA GLU A 148 10.26 -4.02 -7.91
C GLU A 148 9.54 -2.67 -7.94
N GLU A 149 10.21 -1.59 -7.54
CA GLU A 149 9.62 -0.23 -7.55
C GLU A 149 9.12 0.21 -8.93
N SER A 150 9.68 -0.37 -10.00
CA SER A 150 9.28 -0.10 -11.39
C SER A 150 7.92 -0.70 -11.78
N THR A 151 7.36 -1.60 -10.96
CA THR A 151 6.12 -2.33 -11.29
C THR A 151 4.85 -1.57 -10.99
N ASN A 152 4.91 -0.57 -10.12
CA ASN A 152 3.77 0.26 -9.72
C ASN A 152 4.20 1.70 -9.43
N ASP A 153 3.23 2.60 -9.32
CA ASP A 153 3.50 3.96 -8.87
C ASP A 153 4.20 3.95 -7.49
N PRO A 154 5.13 4.89 -7.24
CA PRO A 154 5.86 4.93 -5.98
C PRO A 154 4.93 5.02 -4.77
N ILE A 155 5.03 4.05 -3.87
CA ILE A 155 4.27 4.05 -2.62
C ILE A 155 4.95 5.01 -1.65
N ARG A 156 4.36 6.18 -1.48
CA ARG A 156 4.93 7.25 -0.66
C ARG A 156 3.88 7.79 0.31
N TYR A 157 4.29 7.94 1.56
CA TYR A 157 3.49 8.67 2.54
C TYR A 157 3.89 10.14 2.48
N SER A 158 2.97 10.95 2.00
CA SER A 158 3.14 12.40 1.91
C SER A 158 2.45 13.10 3.09
N PHE A 159 3.04 14.19 3.53
CA PHE A 159 2.54 15.05 4.61
C PHE A 159 2.47 16.47 4.09
N ALA A 160 1.47 17.22 4.53
CA ALA A 160 1.36 18.66 4.24
C ALA A 160 0.63 19.37 5.39
N LEU A 161 0.94 20.66 5.58
CA LEU A 161 0.18 21.51 6.49
C LEU A 161 -1.18 21.82 5.86
N VAL A 162 -2.22 21.77 6.67
CA VAL A 162 -3.57 22.21 6.26
C VAL A 162 -3.63 23.73 6.31
N THR A 163 -4.10 24.36 5.23
CA THR A 163 -4.21 25.81 5.09
C THR A 163 -5.07 26.39 6.23
N ASP A 164 -4.64 27.52 6.79
CA ASP A 164 -5.28 28.23 7.89
C ASP A 164 -5.42 27.46 9.22
N GLN A 165 -4.88 26.23 9.29
CA GLN A 165 -4.87 25.38 10.49
C GLN A 165 -3.47 25.10 11.00
N SER A 166 -2.44 25.55 10.29
CA SER A 166 -1.04 25.32 10.65
C SER A 166 -0.69 26.10 11.94
N ASN A 167 0.17 25.49 12.73
CA ASN A 167 0.70 26.08 13.95
C ASN A 167 2.19 25.74 14.10
N PRO A 168 2.95 26.41 14.98
CA PRO A 168 4.41 26.21 15.11
C PRO A 168 4.80 24.76 15.40
N VAL A 169 3.96 24.00 16.11
CA VAL A 169 4.23 22.59 16.44
C VAL A 169 4.11 21.73 15.18
N ALA A 170 3.08 21.94 14.36
CA ALA A 170 2.90 21.23 13.11
C ALA A 170 4.03 21.51 12.12
N VAL A 171 4.44 22.78 12.00
CA VAL A 171 5.59 23.18 11.17
C VAL A 171 6.86 22.48 11.65
N SER A 172 7.16 22.53 12.95
CA SER A 172 8.33 21.88 13.54
C SER A 172 8.31 20.37 13.36
N LEU A 173 7.13 19.73 13.42
CA LEU A 173 7.00 18.29 13.23
C LEU A 173 7.33 17.89 11.77
N ILE A 174 6.80 18.60 10.78
CA ILE A 174 7.13 18.32 9.37
C ILE A 174 8.62 18.55 9.10
N ALA A 175 9.21 19.63 9.63
CA ALA A 175 10.64 19.89 9.50
C ALA A 175 11.48 18.77 10.11
N PHE A 176 11.19 18.38 11.35
CA PHE A 176 11.87 17.27 12.04
C PHE A 176 11.79 15.94 11.27
N MET A 177 10.62 15.61 10.72
CA MET A 177 10.46 14.39 9.93
C MET A 177 11.25 14.45 8.63
N SER A 178 11.39 15.63 8.02
CA SER A 178 12.12 15.84 6.76
C SER A 178 13.64 15.75 6.94
N GLU A 179 14.17 16.21 8.08
CA GLU A 179 15.61 16.20 8.38
C GLU A 179 16.18 14.78 8.57
N ARG A 180 15.37 13.82 8.99
CA ARG A 180 15.81 12.42 9.20
C ARG A 180 15.97 11.60 7.93
N ARG A 181 16.01 12.24 6.77
CA ARG A 181 16.12 11.61 5.45
C ARG A 181 17.58 11.41 4.98
N ALA A 182 18.56 11.71 5.82
CA ALA A 182 19.99 11.51 5.53
C ALA A 182 20.51 10.17 6.04
#